data_bf1bccf3679808371b37dc3c32dbdf87
#
_entry.id   bf1bccf3679808371b37dc3c32dbdf87
#
_cell.length_a   1.000
_cell.length_b   1.000
_cell.length_c   1.000
_cell.angle_alpha   90.00
_cell.angle_beta   90.00
_cell.angle_gamma   90.00
#
_symmetry.space_group_name_H-M   'P 1'
#
loop_
_entity.id
_entity.type
_entity.pdbx_description
1 polymer ?
#
loop_
_entity_poly.entity_id
_entity_poly.type
_entity_poly.pdbx_seq_one_letter_code
_entity_poly.pdbx_strand_id
1 'polypeptide(L)'
;VDEASLIGIDALPENSSSIFGSGNLLDDLISYVRAGDDCRLVLVGDSAQLPPVGMDESPALARGYISAYGGVMFEELSTVVRQAESSGILRNATAIRSDLFAGTLKLDLRGCGDVERVSGEQLIDVIGSAYDTYGEDETIVLCRSNKKAIRYNLGIRSTVQFKEERLLRGDKLMVVKNCYQFLGQDSKMGYMANGDIAKLCRIGGYEERYGLHFADAVLSFPDYDDEQVNAKVCLDTLESESASLSAQQQNALY
;
A
#
# COMPACT_ATOMS: atom_id res chain seq x y z
N VAL A 1 5.65 10.15 14.08
CA VAL A 1 4.79 9.56 13.05
C VAL A 1 5.44 9.80 11.71
N ASP A 2 5.70 8.75 10.98
CA ASP A 2 6.15 8.77 9.60
C ASP A 2 4.94 8.72 8.65
N GLU A 3 5.16 9.04 7.37
CA GLU A 3 4.10 9.12 6.34
C GLU A 3 2.92 10.03 6.73
N ALA A 4 3.21 11.16 7.37
CA ALA A 4 2.20 12.10 7.82
C ALA A 4 1.39 12.73 6.66
N SER A 5 1.86 12.58 5.42
CA SER A 5 1.11 12.94 4.20
C SER A 5 -0.23 12.21 4.06
N LEU A 6 -0.40 11.06 4.73
CA LEU A 6 -1.63 10.27 4.70
C LEU A 6 -2.63 10.61 5.82
N ILE A 7 -2.28 11.49 6.75
CA ILE A 7 -3.17 11.90 7.85
C ILE A 7 -4.22 12.87 7.33
N GLY A 8 -5.49 12.44 7.38
CA GLY A 8 -6.66 13.25 7.05
C GLY A 8 -7.42 13.74 8.28
N ILE A 9 -8.40 14.60 8.03
CA ILE A 9 -9.33 15.15 9.02
C ILE A 9 -10.80 14.90 8.66
N ASP A 10 -11.06 14.14 7.61
CA ASP A 10 -12.43 13.87 7.20
C ASP A 10 -13.11 12.98 8.24
N ALA A 11 -14.30 13.42 8.68
CA ALA A 11 -15.18 12.58 9.46
C ALA A 11 -15.48 11.30 8.68
N LEU A 12 -15.41 10.17 9.36
CA LEU A 12 -15.77 8.89 8.77
C LEU A 12 -17.21 8.99 8.21
N PRO A 13 -17.49 8.46 7.02
CA PRO A 13 -18.86 8.40 6.51
C PRO A 13 -19.78 7.78 7.58
N GLU A 14 -21.01 8.27 7.71
CA GLU A 14 -22.00 7.79 8.71
C GLU A 14 -22.17 6.25 8.71
N ASN A 15 -21.82 5.59 7.61
CA ASN A 15 -21.85 4.13 7.44
C ASN A 15 -20.48 3.45 7.58
N SER A 16 -19.44 4.14 8.09
CA SER A 16 -18.16 3.49 8.30
C SER A 16 -18.26 2.54 9.49
N SER A 17 -17.77 1.33 9.32
CA SER A 17 -17.66 0.32 10.39
C SER A 17 -16.54 0.63 11.40
N SER A 18 -15.89 1.79 11.31
CA SER A 18 -14.86 2.18 12.27
C SER A 18 -15.53 2.65 13.57
N ILE A 19 -15.29 1.91 14.62
CA ILE A 19 -15.76 2.19 15.99
C ILE A 19 -14.73 2.99 16.80
N PHE A 20 -13.63 3.40 16.19
CA PHE A 20 -12.51 4.02 16.91
C PHE A 20 -12.28 5.45 16.44
N GLY A 21 -11.98 6.33 17.39
CA GLY A 21 -11.63 7.73 17.16
C GLY A 21 -12.82 8.66 16.89
N SER A 22 -12.52 9.94 16.76
CA SER A 22 -13.51 11.01 16.50
C SER A 22 -13.87 11.14 15.01
N GLY A 23 -13.13 10.45 14.13
CA GLY A 23 -13.14 10.67 12.68
C GLY A 23 -12.13 11.73 12.23
N ASN A 24 -11.51 12.46 13.15
CA ASN A 24 -10.40 13.37 12.88
C ASN A 24 -9.11 12.80 13.48
N LEU A 25 -8.39 12.03 12.69
CA LEU A 25 -7.18 11.33 13.14
C LEU A 25 -6.11 12.30 13.67
N LEU A 26 -5.98 13.48 13.07
CA LEU A 26 -4.98 14.47 13.47
C LEU A 26 -5.28 15.04 14.86
N ASP A 27 -6.55 15.39 15.11
CA ASP A 27 -6.99 15.88 16.43
C ASP A 27 -6.83 14.82 17.52
N ASP A 28 -7.22 13.58 17.22
CA ASP A 28 -7.10 12.45 18.14
C ASP A 28 -5.63 12.21 18.51
N LEU A 29 -4.72 12.22 17.52
CA LEU A 29 -3.29 12.05 17.72
C LEU A 29 -2.68 13.18 18.55
N ILE A 30 -2.98 14.43 18.21
CA ILE A 30 -2.46 15.60 18.95
C ILE A 30 -3.00 15.61 20.39
N SER A 31 -4.28 15.32 20.56
CA SER A 31 -4.92 15.25 21.88
C SER A 31 -4.30 14.15 22.74
N TYR A 32 -4.05 12.97 22.15
CA TYR A 32 -3.39 11.87 22.84
C TYR A 32 -1.97 12.23 23.30
N VAL A 33 -1.18 12.85 22.43
CA VAL A 33 0.21 13.24 22.79
C VAL A 33 0.22 14.34 23.85
N ARG A 34 -0.72 15.30 23.78
CA ARG A 34 -0.82 16.40 24.76
C ARG A 34 -1.34 15.96 26.13
N ALA A 35 -2.01 14.82 26.20
CA ALA A 35 -2.44 14.24 27.46
C ALA A 35 -1.31 13.55 28.24
N GLY A 36 -0.17 13.29 27.59
CA GLY A 36 1.02 12.71 28.23
C GLY A 36 1.95 13.78 28.82
N ASP A 37 2.68 13.42 29.87
CA ASP A 37 3.67 14.29 30.49
C ASP A 37 4.95 14.36 29.62
N ASP A 38 5.44 15.56 29.34
CA ASP A 38 6.64 15.85 28.53
C ASP A 38 6.70 15.17 27.15
N CYS A 39 5.54 14.83 26.61
CA CYS A 39 5.44 14.19 25.30
C CYS A 39 5.62 15.22 24.17
N ARG A 40 6.25 14.79 23.08
CA ARG A 40 6.44 15.56 21.88
C ARG A 40 5.99 14.76 20.66
N LEU A 41 5.40 15.44 19.69
CA LEU A 41 4.99 14.88 18.43
C LEU A 41 5.93 15.36 17.33
N VAL A 42 6.48 14.44 16.56
CA VAL A 42 7.20 14.71 15.33
C VAL A 42 6.41 14.09 14.18
N LEU A 43 5.98 14.92 13.25
CA LEU A 43 5.30 14.50 12.03
C LEU A 43 6.31 14.58 10.88
N VAL A 44 6.57 13.46 10.24
CA VAL A 44 7.49 13.35 9.10
C VAL A 44 6.68 12.92 7.88
N GLY A 45 6.84 13.62 6.78
CA GLY A 45 6.10 13.29 5.55
C GLY A 45 6.55 14.16 4.38
N ASP A 46 6.00 13.86 3.22
CA ASP A 46 6.32 14.55 1.98
C ASP A 46 5.03 15.06 1.32
N SER A 47 4.87 16.37 1.22
CA SER A 47 3.70 17.01 0.60
C SER A 47 3.57 16.76 -0.92
N ALA A 48 4.63 16.23 -1.55
CA ALA A 48 4.58 15.81 -2.96
C ALA A 48 4.16 14.35 -3.15
N GLN A 49 4.01 13.59 -2.05
CA GLN A 49 3.45 12.24 -2.08
C GLN A 49 1.91 12.28 -2.04
N LEU A 50 1.27 11.10 -2.12
CA LEU A 50 -0.19 11.01 -2.14
C LEU A 50 -0.79 11.62 -0.86
N PRO A 51 -1.76 12.52 -1.01
CA PRO A 51 -2.50 13.07 0.12
C PRO A 51 -3.54 12.06 0.64
N PRO A 52 -4.21 12.36 1.76
CA PRO A 52 -5.34 11.57 2.23
C PRO A 52 -6.45 11.49 1.17
N VAL A 53 -7.22 10.41 1.17
CA VAL A 53 -8.31 10.21 0.21
C VAL A 53 -9.33 11.35 0.30
N GLY A 54 -9.63 11.99 -0.83
CA GLY A 54 -10.58 13.10 -0.90
C GLY A 54 -9.99 14.47 -0.57
N MET A 55 -8.68 14.57 -0.29
CA MET A 55 -7.99 15.82 0.02
C MET A 55 -6.89 16.10 -1.00
N ASP A 56 -6.56 17.36 -1.21
CA ASP A 56 -5.46 17.80 -2.08
C ASP A 56 -4.11 17.89 -1.33
N GLU A 57 -4.16 18.05 0.00
CA GLU A 57 -3.01 18.15 0.89
C GLU A 57 -3.34 17.58 2.26
N SER A 58 -2.37 16.98 2.94
CA SER A 58 -2.55 16.55 4.33
C SER A 58 -2.54 17.73 5.29
N PRO A 59 -3.57 17.90 6.14
CA PRO A 59 -3.59 18.93 7.18
C PRO A 59 -2.43 18.79 8.19
N ALA A 60 -1.88 17.60 8.34
CA ALA A 60 -0.72 17.35 9.21
C ALA A 60 0.58 17.99 8.69
N LEU A 61 0.69 18.24 7.38
CA LEU A 61 1.83 18.88 6.74
C LEU A 61 1.53 20.31 6.29
N ALA A 62 0.25 20.68 6.19
CA ALA A 62 -0.18 22.01 5.80
C ALA A 62 0.15 23.04 6.90
N ARG A 63 1.14 23.90 6.66
CA ARG A 63 1.62 24.90 7.65
C ARG A 63 0.49 25.75 8.21
N GLY A 64 -0.45 26.19 7.36
CA GLY A 64 -1.60 27.00 7.78
C GLY A 64 -2.53 26.28 8.73
N TYR A 65 -2.72 24.98 8.54
CA TYR A 65 -3.61 24.16 9.37
C TYR A 65 -2.94 23.78 10.70
N ILE A 66 -1.79 23.12 10.63
CA ILE A 66 -1.13 22.58 11.84
C ILE A 66 -0.67 23.69 12.80
N SER A 67 -0.39 24.90 12.32
CA SER A 67 -0.03 26.04 13.17
C SER A 67 -1.14 26.46 14.14
N ALA A 68 -2.40 26.15 13.84
CA ALA A 68 -3.54 26.44 14.73
C ALA A 68 -3.45 25.72 16.08
N TYR A 69 -2.73 24.60 16.14
CA TYR A 69 -2.51 23.87 17.39
C TYR A 69 -1.47 24.53 18.30
N GLY A 70 -0.71 25.53 17.84
CA GLY A 70 0.30 26.26 18.60
C GLY A 70 1.54 25.43 18.96
N GLY A 71 2.67 26.11 19.15
CA GLY A 71 3.93 25.50 19.55
C GLY A 71 4.57 24.61 18.48
N VAL A 72 4.28 24.84 17.19
CA VAL A 72 4.76 24.02 16.07
C VAL A 72 6.03 24.64 15.47
N MET A 73 7.02 23.80 15.23
CA MET A 73 8.23 24.12 14.47
C MET A 73 8.21 23.36 13.15
N PHE A 74 8.77 23.96 12.11
CA PHE A 74 8.84 23.39 10.76
C PHE A 74 10.29 23.33 10.32
N GLU A 75 10.68 22.16 9.85
CA GLU A 75 11.96 21.93 9.19
C GLU A 75 11.73 21.20 7.88
N GLU A 76 12.56 21.48 6.88
CA GLU A 76 12.46 20.88 5.56
C GLU A 76 13.81 20.27 5.14
N LEU A 77 13.77 18.99 4.79
CA LEU A 77 14.92 18.27 4.23
C LEU A 77 14.82 18.29 2.71
N SER A 78 15.68 19.05 2.05
CA SER A 78 15.66 19.25 0.59
C SER A 78 16.69 18.42 -0.17
N THR A 79 17.71 17.87 0.52
CA THR A 79 18.77 17.10 -0.12
C THR A 79 18.37 15.65 -0.34
N VAL A 80 18.36 15.21 -1.60
CA VAL A 80 18.08 13.81 -1.95
C VAL A 80 19.37 12.99 -1.87
N VAL A 81 19.37 11.92 -1.07
CA VAL A 81 20.54 11.05 -0.87
C VAL A 81 20.38 9.64 -1.45
N ARG A 82 19.17 9.25 -1.83
CA ARG A 82 18.87 7.89 -2.33
C ARG A 82 19.30 7.66 -3.78
N GLN A 83 19.39 8.71 -4.57
CA GLN A 83 19.65 8.65 -6.01
C GLN A 83 20.93 9.40 -6.35
N ALA A 84 21.68 8.90 -7.34
CA ALA A 84 22.83 9.62 -7.87
C ALA A 84 22.39 10.89 -8.62
N GLU A 85 23.20 11.94 -8.60
CA GLU A 85 22.90 13.20 -9.29
C GLU A 85 22.65 13.03 -10.80
N SER A 86 23.27 12.01 -11.42
CA SER A 86 23.07 11.66 -12.84
C SER A 86 21.80 10.86 -13.12
N SER A 87 21.02 10.48 -12.09
CA SER A 87 19.82 9.66 -12.24
C SER A 87 18.73 10.40 -13.02
N GLY A 88 18.19 9.74 -14.05
CA GLY A 88 17.01 10.21 -14.78
C GLY A 88 15.76 10.17 -13.92
N ILE A 89 15.67 9.23 -12.98
CA ILE A 89 14.59 9.14 -11.99
C ILE A 89 14.61 10.39 -11.11
N LEU A 90 15.76 10.75 -10.52
CA LEU A 90 15.89 11.94 -9.67
C LEU A 90 15.56 13.22 -10.45
N ARG A 91 16.09 13.36 -11.68
CA ARG A 91 15.84 14.52 -12.54
C ARG A 91 14.35 14.73 -12.80
N ASN A 92 13.65 13.65 -13.17
CA ASN A 92 12.22 13.71 -13.43
C ASN A 92 11.40 13.94 -12.15
N ALA A 93 11.74 13.28 -11.06
CA ALA A 93 11.08 13.47 -9.77
C ALA A 93 11.21 14.92 -9.27
N THR A 94 12.39 15.52 -9.39
CA THR A 94 12.64 16.93 -9.01
C THR A 94 11.85 17.89 -9.91
N ALA A 95 11.82 17.65 -11.23
CA ALA A 95 11.03 18.45 -12.15
C ALA A 95 9.53 18.36 -11.85
N ILE A 96 9.01 17.17 -11.61
CA ILE A 96 7.60 16.96 -11.22
C ILE A 96 7.28 17.71 -9.92
N ARG A 97 8.14 17.60 -8.91
CA ARG A 97 7.95 18.31 -7.63
C ARG A 97 7.89 19.83 -7.82
N SER A 98 8.77 20.38 -8.64
CA SER A 98 8.79 21.82 -8.93
C SER A 98 7.54 22.30 -9.67
N ASP A 99 6.97 21.44 -10.53
CA ASP A 99 5.84 21.76 -11.41
C ASP A 99 4.49 21.29 -10.86
N LEU A 100 4.44 20.71 -9.67
CA LEU A 100 3.24 20.13 -9.06
C LEU A 100 2.03 21.09 -9.11
N PHE A 101 2.26 22.36 -8.88
CA PHE A 101 1.23 23.40 -8.87
C PHE A 101 1.15 24.21 -10.17
N ALA A 102 2.07 23.99 -11.12
CA ALA A 102 2.11 24.71 -12.39
C ALA A 102 1.22 24.09 -13.49
N GLY A 103 0.65 22.92 -13.26
CA GLY A 103 -0.30 22.25 -14.16
C GLY A 103 0.29 21.67 -15.45
N THR A 104 1.61 21.65 -15.61
CA THR A 104 2.31 21.15 -16.80
C THR A 104 3.36 20.11 -16.45
N LEU A 105 2.91 18.92 -16.04
CA LEU A 105 3.82 17.82 -15.73
C LEU A 105 4.41 17.23 -17.02
N LYS A 106 5.73 17.23 -17.15
CA LYS A 106 6.45 16.65 -18.28
C LYS A 106 7.55 15.72 -17.80
N LEU A 107 7.63 14.55 -18.43
CA LEU A 107 8.76 13.63 -18.24
C LEU A 107 9.77 13.83 -19.37
N ASP A 108 11.04 13.98 -19.02
CA ASP A 108 12.15 13.98 -19.97
C ASP A 108 13.00 12.71 -19.79
N LEU A 109 12.81 11.76 -20.71
CA LEU A 109 13.48 10.46 -20.70
C LEU A 109 14.77 10.46 -21.54
N ARG A 110 15.12 11.59 -22.17
CA ARG A 110 16.32 11.68 -23.03
C ARG A 110 17.59 11.57 -22.21
N GLY A 111 18.47 10.68 -22.61
CA GLY A 111 19.76 10.47 -21.95
C GLY A 111 19.67 9.91 -20.54
N CYS A 112 18.53 9.34 -20.15
CA CYS A 112 18.40 8.58 -18.92
C CYS A 112 18.90 7.16 -19.14
N GLY A 113 19.86 6.71 -18.33
CA GLY A 113 20.32 5.31 -18.35
C GLY A 113 19.49 4.38 -17.45
N ASP A 114 18.69 4.98 -16.57
CA ASP A 114 17.89 4.32 -15.53
C ASP A 114 16.37 4.41 -15.80
N VAL A 115 15.96 5.01 -16.91
CA VAL A 115 14.55 5.17 -17.30
C VAL A 115 14.38 4.84 -18.77
N GLU A 116 13.51 3.90 -19.09
CA GLU A 116 13.20 3.49 -20.45
C GLU A 116 11.70 3.56 -20.72
N ARG A 117 11.34 3.93 -21.95
CA ARG A 117 9.96 3.90 -22.42
C ARG A 117 9.68 2.60 -23.14
N VAL A 118 8.74 1.83 -22.63
CA VAL A 118 8.32 0.55 -23.20
C VAL A 118 6.96 0.70 -23.88
N SER A 119 6.79 0.09 -25.06
CA SER A 119 5.50 -0.01 -25.74
C SER A 119 4.60 -1.05 -25.05
N GLY A 120 3.28 -0.93 -25.23
CA GLY A 120 2.35 -1.93 -24.69
C GLY A 120 2.56 -3.35 -25.24
N GLU A 121 3.05 -3.48 -26.46
CA GLU A 121 3.35 -4.77 -27.10
C GLU A 121 4.57 -5.47 -26.49
N GLN A 122 5.55 -4.69 -26.05
CA GLN A 122 6.80 -5.20 -25.46
C GLN A 122 6.70 -5.41 -23.94
N LEU A 123 5.63 -4.91 -23.31
CA LEU A 123 5.55 -4.80 -21.85
C LEU A 123 5.67 -6.16 -21.14
N ILE A 124 5.01 -7.20 -21.65
CA ILE A 124 5.06 -8.54 -21.06
C ILE A 124 6.47 -9.15 -21.16
N ASP A 125 7.14 -8.97 -22.29
CA ASP A 125 8.51 -9.47 -22.48
C ASP A 125 9.50 -8.73 -21.56
N VAL A 126 9.30 -7.42 -21.38
CA VAL A 126 10.13 -6.63 -20.45
C VAL A 126 9.90 -7.05 -19.00
N ILE A 127 8.66 -7.32 -18.59
CA ILE A 127 8.37 -7.84 -17.25
C ILE A 127 9.00 -9.21 -17.05
N GLY A 128 8.86 -10.11 -18.03
CA GLY A 128 9.51 -11.42 -18.01
C GLY A 128 11.04 -11.31 -17.86
N SER A 129 11.66 -10.47 -18.68
CA SER A 129 13.11 -10.22 -18.61
C SER A 129 13.55 -9.61 -17.27
N ALA A 130 12.73 -8.74 -16.68
CA ALA A 130 12.99 -8.17 -15.36
C ALA A 130 12.92 -9.25 -14.26
N TYR A 131 11.93 -10.14 -14.31
CA TYR A 131 11.82 -11.26 -13.38
C TYR A 131 13.01 -12.23 -13.50
N ASP A 132 13.46 -12.50 -14.73
CA ASP A 132 14.62 -13.35 -14.97
C ASP A 132 15.94 -12.71 -14.50
N THR A 133 16.04 -11.38 -14.58
CA THR A 133 17.28 -10.66 -14.26
C THR A 133 17.37 -10.30 -12.78
N TYR A 134 16.28 -9.80 -12.20
CA TYR A 134 16.25 -9.22 -10.85
C TYR A 134 15.46 -10.08 -9.86
N GLY A 135 14.59 -10.97 -10.33
CA GLY A 135 13.66 -11.73 -9.51
C GLY A 135 12.34 -11.00 -9.25
N GLU A 136 11.35 -11.77 -8.78
CA GLU A 136 10.02 -11.25 -8.46
C GLU A 136 10.02 -10.30 -7.25
N ASP A 137 10.98 -10.46 -6.33
CA ASP A 137 11.07 -9.64 -5.11
C ASP A 137 11.61 -8.24 -5.39
N GLU A 138 12.45 -8.11 -6.43
CA GLU A 138 13.06 -6.85 -6.84
C GLU A 138 12.34 -6.16 -8.01
N THR A 139 11.22 -6.73 -8.47
CA THR A 139 10.46 -6.21 -9.61
C THR A 139 9.03 -5.86 -9.21
N ILE A 140 8.62 -4.60 -9.45
CA ILE A 140 7.28 -4.12 -9.14
C ILE A 140 6.61 -3.45 -10.34
N VAL A 141 5.31 -3.68 -10.53
CA VAL A 141 4.48 -3.00 -11.54
C VAL A 141 3.54 -2.03 -10.84
N LEU A 142 3.76 -0.73 -11.01
CA LEU A 142 2.93 0.31 -10.43
C LEU A 142 1.72 0.60 -11.32
N CYS A 143 0.52 0.55 -10.75
CA CYS A 143 -0.74 0.76 -11.45
C CYS A 143 -1.54 1.88 -10.80
N ARG A 144 -2.31 2.62 -11.64
CA ARG A 144 -3.18 3.71 -11.17
C ARG A 144 -4.46 3.22 -10.47
N SER A 145 -4.85 1.97 -10.65
CA SER A 145 -6.09 1.44 -10.07
C SER A 145 -6.00 -0.05 -9.79
N ASN A 146 -6.75 -0.54 -8.80
CA ASN A 146 -6.87 -1.96 -8.47
C ASN A 146 -7.31 -2.80 -9.68
N LYS A 147 -8.26 -2.31 -10.46
CA LYS A 147 -8.70 -2.97 -11.70
C LYS A 147 -7.55 -3.23 -12.68
N LYS A 148 -6.63 -2.26 -12.85
CA LYS A 148 -5.43 -2.45 -13.68
C LYS A 148 -4.45 -3.40 -13.02
N ALA A 149 -4.21 -3.28 -11.73
CA ALA A 149 -3.31 -4.16 -10.99
C ALA A 149 -3.75 -5.63 -11.12
N ILE A 150 -5.03 -5.94 -10.93
CA ILE A 150 -5.57 -7.28 -11.12
C ILE A 150 -5.34 -7.81 -12.53
N ARG A 151 -5.58 -6.99 -13.56
CA ARG A 151 -5.33 -7.40 -14.95
C ARG A 151 -3.85 -7.72 -15.19
N TYR A 152 -2.93 -6.91 -14.64
CA TYR A 152 -1.51 -7.21 -14.71
C TYR A 152 -1.16 -8.47 -13.93
N ASN A 153 -1.68 -8.65 -12.73
CA ASN A 153 -1.46 -9.85 -11.93
C ASN A 153 -1.90 -11.11 -12.68
N LEU A 154 -3.10 -11.12 -13.27
CA LEU A 154 -3.59 -12.24 -14.07
C LEU A 154 -2.73 -12.48 -15.32
N GLY A 155 -2.35 -11.42 -16.04
CA GLY A 155 -1.51 -11.51 -17.22
C GLY A 155 -0.10 -12.02 -16.88
N ILE A 156 0.52 -11.53 -15.84
CA ILE A 156 1.84 -11.98 -15.37
C ILE A 156 1.76 -13.44 -14.93
N ARG A 157 0.76 -13.80 -14.14
CA ARG A 157 0.56 -15.19 -13.69
C ARG A 157 0.45 -16.16 -14.87
N SER A 158 -0.38 -15.85 -15.86
CA SER A 158 -0.62 -16.75 -16.99
C SER A 158 0.52 -16.77 -18.00
N THR A 159 1.11 -15.61 -18.33
CA THR A 159 2.03 -15.49 -19.46
C THR A 159 3.51 -15.53 -19.04
N VAL A 160 3.84 -14.96 -17.88
CA VAL A 160 5.24 -14.90 -17.39
C VAL A 160 5.53 -16.06 -16.44
N GLN A 161 4.61 -16.34 -15.49
CA GLN A 161 4.81 -17.39 -14.48
C GLN A 161 4.21 -18.74 -14.87
N PHE A 162 3.45 -18.83 -15.97
CA PHE A 162 2.78 -20.05 -16.46
C PHE A 162 1.88 -20.72 -15.40
N LYS A 163 1.21 -19.91 -14.57
CA LYS A 163 0.30 -20.36 -13.51
C LYS A 163 -1.14 -20.24 -14.01
N GLU A 164 -1.83 -21.36 -14.18
CA GLU A 164 -3.22 -21.41 -14.66
C GLU A 164 -4.23 -21.47 -13.52
N GLU A 165 -3.88 -22.08 -12.39
CA GLU A 165 -4.78 -22.22 -11.24
C GLU A 165 -4.98 -20.89 -10.51
N ARG A 166 -6.14 -20.71 -9.89
CA ARG A 166 -6.53 -19.49 -9.17
C ARG A 166 -5.59 -19.15 -8.02
N LEU A 167 -5.02 -20.16 -7.37
CA LEU A 167 -4.11 -20.05 -6.24
C LEU A 167 -3.12 -21.21 -6.25
N LEU A 168 -1.84 -20.93 -6.18
CA LEU A 168 -0.77 -21.93 -6.20
C LEU A 168 0.24 -21.67 -5.09
N ARG A 169 0.87 -22.75 -4.63
CA ARG A 169 2.02 -22.65 -3.72
C ARG A 169 3.08 -21.72 -4.31
N GLY A 170 3.59 -20.82 -3.48
CA GLY A 170 4.59 -19.82 -3.86
C GLY A 170 3.98 -18.51 -4.36
N ASP A 171 2.64 -18.40 -4.47
CA ASP A 171 2.01 -17.12 -4.77
C ASP A 171 2.25 -16.12 -3.63
N LYS A 172 2.46 -14.86 -4.00
CA LYS A 172 2.48 -13.74 -3.09
C LYS A 172 1.07 -13.16 -2.96
N LEU A 173 0.62 -13.01 -1.74
CA LEU A 173 -0.67 -12.45 -1.39
C LEU A 173 -0.45 -11.20 -0.54
N MET A 174 -1.21 -10.16 -0.80
CA MET A 174 -1.22 -8.96 0.03
C MET A 174 -2.45 -8.99 0.96
N VAL A 175 -2.24 -8.74 2.23
CA VAL A 175 -3.32 -8.54 3.19
C VAL A 175 -4.03 -7.23 2.86
N VAL A 176 -5.34 -7.27 2.58
CA VAL A 176 -6.13 -6.09 2.16
C VAL A 176 -6.97 -5.50 3.29
N LYS A 177 -6.96 -6.12 4.46
CA LYS A 177 -7.66 -5.64 5.66
C LYS A 177 -6.94 -6.16 6.90
N ASN A 178 -6.78 -5.30 7.92
CA ASN A 178 -6.20 -5.73 9.20
C ASN A 178 -6.95 -6.94 9.75
N CYS A 179 -6.21 -7.97 10.14
CA CYS A 179 -6.76 -9.19 10.68
C CYS A 179 -6.10 -9.50 12.03
N TYR A 180 -6.92 -9.58 13.06
CA TYR A 180 -6.51 -9.84 14.44
C TYR A 180 -6.75 -11.30 14.85
N GLN A 181 -7.18 -12.12 13.90
CA GLN A 181 -7.46 -13.54 14.08
C GLN A 181 -6.30 -14.38 13.54
N PHE A 182 -6.37 -15.69 13.81
CA PHE A 182 -5.43 -16.70 13.31
C PHE A 182 -4.00 -16.65 13.88
N LEU A 183 -3.65 -15.67 14.70
CA LEU A 183 -2.34 -15.59 15.34
C LEU A 183 -2.33 -16.39 16.65
N GLY A 184 -1.25 -17.15 16.88
CA GLY A 184 -0.99 -17.82 18.15
C GLY A 184 -0.59 -16.83 19.26
N GLN A 185 -0.68 -17.25 20.51
CA GLN A 185 -0.27 -16.41 21.67
C GLN A 185 1.22 -16.03 21.63
N ASP A 186 2.04 -16.88 21.01
CA ASP A 186 3.48 -16.70 20.89
C ASP A 186 3.91 -16.04 19.57
N SER A 187 2.94 -15.53 18.77
CA SER A 187 3.21 -14.86 17.50
C SER A 187 4.02 -13.59 17.72
N LYS A 188 5.05 -13.39 16.89
CA LYS A 188 5.80 -12.13 16.82
C LYS A 188 4.97 -11.01 16.19
N MET A 189 3.93 -11.37 15.42
CA MET A 189 2.99 -10.45 14.81
C MET A 189 1.89 -10.13 15.82
N GLY A 190 1.65 -8.85 16.09
CA GLY A 190 0.49 -8.44 16.89
C GLY A 190 -0.84 -8.65 16.15
N TYR A 191 -0.81 -8.47 14.84
CA TYR A 191 -1.90 -8.68 13.88
C TYR A 191 -1.32 -8.70 12.46
N MET A 192 -2.05 -9.24 11.50
CA MET A 192 -1.70 -9.12 10.07
C MET A 192 -2.19 -7.76 9.56
N ALA A 193 -1.29 -6.88 9.19
CA ALA A 193 -1.61 -5.52 8.76
C ALA A 193 -2.05 -5.48 7.29
N ASN A 194 -2.95 -4.54 6.97
CA ASN A 194 -3.20 -4.19 5.57
C ASN A 194 -1.89 -3.72 4.92
N GLY A 195 -1.53 -4.34 3.80
CA GLY A 195 -0.27 -4.11 3.10
C GLY A 195 0.79 -5.18 3.33
N ASP A 196 0.69 -5.99 4.39
CA ASP A 196 1.62 -7.10 4.61
C ASP A 196 1.61 -8.08 3.43
N ILE A 197 2.81 -8.51 3.04
CA ILE A 197 2.98 -9.51 1.98
C ILE A 197 3.20 -10.88 2.61
N ALA A 198 2.40 -11.83 2.19
CA ALA A 198 2.51 -13.23 2.59
C ALA A 198 2.82 -14.11 1.39
N LYS A 199 3.65 -15.14 1.60
CA LYS A 199 3.91 -16.20 0.62
C LYS A 199 3.07 -17.42 0.95
N LEU A 200 2.35 -17.93 -0.03
CA LEU A 200 1.54 -19.13 0.12
C LEU A 200 2.41 -20.37 0.18
N CYS A 201 2.50 -21.01 1.33
CA CYS A 201 3.29 -22.22 1.56
C CYS A 201 2.51 -23.49 1.25
N ARG A 202 1.22 -23.53 1.61
CA ARG A 202 0.35 -24.70 1.44
C ARG A 202 -1.11 -24.27 1.29
N ILE A 203 -1.85 -25.00 0.47
CA ILE A 203 -3.30 -24.90 0.31
C ILE A 203 -3.90 -26.16 0.92
N GLY A 204 -4.96 -25.97 1.71
CA GLY A 204 -5.75 -27.05 2.31
C GLY A 204 -7.11 -27.21 1.65
N GLY A 205 -8.14 -27.41 2.47
CA GLY A 205 -9.51 -27.57 2.01
C GLY A 205 -10.13 -26.29 1.45
N TYR A 206 -11.12 -26.49 0.58
CA TYR A 206 -11.95 -25.41 0.06
C TYR A 206 -13.31 -25.47 0.73
N GLU A 207 -13.89 -24.31 1.02
CA GLU A 207 -15.26 -24.22 1.53
C GLU A 207 -15.99 -23.02 0.92
N GLU A 208 -17.31 -23.13 0.85
CA GLU A 208 -18.19 -22.04 0.50
C GLU A 208 -19.00 -21.61 1.73
N ARG A 209 -18.97 -20.31 2.06
CA ARG A 209 -19.80 -19.70 3.12
C ARG A 209 -20.32 -18.37 2.66
N TYR A 210 -21.59 -18.11 2.92
CA TYR A 210 -22.22 -16.81 2.61
C TYR A 210 -22.10 -16.39 1.14
N GLY A 211 -22.03 -17.37 0.22
CA GLY A 211 -21.81 -17.13 -1.20
C GLY A 211 -20.41 -16.65 -1.55
N LEU A 212 -19.43 -16.86 -0.67
CA LEU A 212 -18.02 -16.62 -0.85
C LEU A 212 -17.23 -17.92 -0.79
N HIS A 213 -16.14 -17.98 -1.54
CA HIS A 213 -15.27 -19.15 -1.60
C HIS A 213 -14.00 -18.89 -0.77
N PHE A 214 -13.63 -19.86 0.03
CA PHE A 214 -12.47 -19.81 0.90
C PHE A 214 -11.56 -21.00 0.66
N ALA A 215 -10.27 -20.80 0.90
CA ALA A 215 -9.28 -21.87 0.98
C ALA A 215 -8.55 -21.81 2.33
N ASP A 216 -8.37 -22.96 2.96
CA ASP A 216 -7.42 -23.07 4.08
C ASP A 216 -6.00 -22.93 3.53
N ALA A 217 -5.18 -22.13 4.17
CA ALA A 217 -3.85 -21.83 3.71
C ALA A 217 -2.84 -21.76 4.86
N VAL A 218 -1.60 -22.11 4.55
CA VAL A 218 -0.44 -21.78 5.37
C VAL A 218 0.28 -20.64 4.66
N LEU A 219 0.35 -19.49 5.31
CA LEU A 219 1.00 -18.29 4.83
C LEU A 219 2.29 -18.07 5.60
N SER A 220 3.37 -17.70 4.92
CA SER A 220 4.64 -17.25 5.52
C SER A 220 4.79 -15.75 5.30
N PHE A 221 5.18 -15.03 6.33
CA PHE A 221 5.35 -13.58 6.30
C PHE A 221 6.86 -13.24 6.38
N PRO A 222 7.49 -12.90 5.25
CA PRO A 222 8.93 -12.62 5.19
C PRO A 222 9.38 -11.49 6.12
N ASP A 223 8.58 -10.44 6.26
CA ASP A 223 8.88 -9.28 7.11
C ASP A 223 8.86 -9.61 8.61
N TYR A 224 8.38 -10.81 8.98
CA TYR A 224 8.31 -11.31 10.36
C TYR A 224 9.09 -12.62 10.53
N ASP A 225 10.33 -12.66 10.00
CA ASP A 225 11.23 -13.82 10.08
C ASP A 225 10.60 -15.12 9.50
N ASP A 226 9.87 -15.01 8.42
CA ASP A 226 9.14 -16.12 7.78
C ASP A 226 8.14 -16.84 8.71
N GLU A 227 7.58 -16.12 9.68
CA GLU A 227 6.55 -16.68 10.55
C GLU A 227 5.40 -17.27 9.74
N GLN A 228 5.01 -18.51 10.10
CA GLN A 228 3.94 -19.21 9.42
C GLN A 228 2.62 -19.10 10.17
N VAL A 229 1.57 -18.71 9.45
CA VAL A 229 0.22 -18.56 9.98
C VAL A 229 -0.74 -19.46 9.22
N ASN A 230 -1.56 -20.24 9.95
CA ASN A 230 -2.69 -20.94 9.35
C ASN A 230 -3.85 -19.96 9.25
N ALA A 231 -4.29 -19.67 8.05
CA ALA A 231 -5.33 -18.68 7.78
C ALA A 231 -6.33 -19.20 6.74
N LYS A 232 -7.44 -18.50 6.62
CA LYS A 232 -8.45 -18.75 5.62
C LYS A 232 -8.44 -17.62 4.61
N VAL A 233 -8.10 -17.93 3.36
CA VAL A 233 -8.03 -16.96 2.26
C VAL A 233 -9.37 -16.88 1.55
N CYS A 234 -9.93 -15.68 1.43
CA CYS A 234 -11.12 -15.44 0.63
C CYS A 234 -10.74 -15.33 -0.85
N LEU A 235 -11.11 -16.33 -1.65
CA LEU A 235 -10.72 -16.43 -3.05
C LEU A 235 -11.38 -15.37 -3.92
N ASP A 236 -12.59 -14.93 -3.56
CA ASP A 236 -13.33 -13.93 -4.35
C ASP A 236 -12.64 -12.56 -4.33
N THR A 237 -11.80 -12.28 -3.34
CA THR A 237 -11.02 -11.05 -3.28
C THR A 237 -9.82 -11.03 -4.22
N LEU A 238 -9.33 -12.19 -4.65
CA LEU A 238 -8.16 -12.31 -5.54
C LEU A 238 -8.42 -11.73 -6.94
N GLU A 239 -9.67 -11.76 -7.39
CA GLU A 239 -10.10 -11.31 -8.72
C GLU A 239 -11.05 -10.10 -8.67
N SER A 240 -11.31 -9.57 -7.47
CA SER A 240 -12.22 -8.45 -7.29
C SER A 240 -11.60 -7.14 -7.80
N GLU A 241 -12.29 -6.46 -8.70
CA GLU A 241 -11.90 -5.13 -9.19
C GLU A 241 -11.98 -4.03 -8.10
N SER A 242 -12.65 -4.32 -6.97
CA SER A 242 -12.72 -3.43 -5.82
C SER A 242 -11.74 -3.87 -4.73
N ALA A 243 -11.23 -2.91 -3.95
CA ALA A 243 -10.32 -3.17 -2.83
C ALA A 243 -11.00 -3.90 -1.66
N SER A 244 -12.33 -4.04 -1.68
CA SER A 244 -13.10 -4.67 -0.60
C SER A 244 -14.30 -5.43 -1.16
N LEU A 245 -14.78 -6.40 -0.38
CA LEU A 245 -16.05 -7.07 -0.61
C LEU A 245 -17.20 -6.04 -0.59
N SER A 246 -18.31 -6.34 -1.27
CA SER A 246 -19.51 -5.51 -1.19
C SER A 246 -20.01 -5.40 0.25
N ALA A 247 -20.72 -4.32 0.58
CA ALA A 247 -21.30 -4.12 1.92
C ALA A 247 -22.18 -5.32 2.35
N GLN A 248 -22.92 -5.91 1.41
CA GLN A 248 -23.74 -7.10 1.68
C GLN A 248 -22.88 -8.32 2.05
N GLN A 249 -21.78 -8.56 1.35
CA GLN A 249 -20.86 -9.65 1.63
C GLN A 249 -20.09 -9.43 2.94
N GLN A 250 -19.70 -8.18 3.22
CA GLN A 250 -19.07 -7.83 4.49
C GLN A 250 -20.02 -8.09 5.67
N ASN A 251 -21.26 -7.63 5.57
CA ASN A 251 -22.27 -7.84 6.62
C ASN A 251 -22.62 -9.33 6.85
N ALA A 252 -22.43 -10.18 5.84
CA ALA A 252 -22.64 -11.62 5.98
C ALA A 252 -21.47 -12.33 6.69
N LEU A 253 -20.27 -11.74 6.68
CA LEU A 253 -19.07 -12.29 7.32
C LEU A 253 -18.91 -11.88 8.79
N TYR A 254 -19.53 -10.79 9.21
CA TYR A 254 -19.47 -10.21 10.56
C TYR A 254 -20.81 -10.22 11.26
#